data_1bdc93523712a72a7b1ff081b073e132
#
_entry.id   1bdc93523712a72a7b1ff081b073e132
#
_cell.length_a   1.000
_cell.length_b   1.000
_cell.length_c   1.000
_cell.angle_alpha   90.00
_cell.angle_beta   90.00
_cell.angle_gamma   90.00
#
_symmetry.space_group_name_H-M   'P 1'
#
loop_
_entity.id
_entity.type
_entity.pdbx_description
1 polymer ?
#
loop_
_entity_poly.entity_id
_entity_poly.type
_entity_poly.pdbx_seq_one_letter_code
_entity_poly.pdbx_strand_id
1 'polypeptide(L)'
;MRISPSRFVAGPPSGTVLLISILIALCSFSACGHPPQAAQSPPPPPLQLLSQWGHSGDQPGEFQKPQVITCDGAGSVYIADDGNPPRIEKFDSSGRPLLVFGILSNPNDWDLAIDPGGAIFAVDRRHGWVQIFSPEGKPFRTLFFHYRRDLHDPSSIAMEPEGNFYLADSVSGRIAELNPSGRASQSWSKPAGVDGHWTPYPIRLGADGNIYVGNSAERRVEKLSGDGRYLASWNFAFTALDFSSNSPKTAGLAVSHNLVAASDSAKRLLQIWTLDGQPKLTVDFSQHPEWGAQATPTDIAFSPNGELFVLDAPDLHVLRFKVNIQP
;
A
#
# COMPACT_ATOMS: atom_id res chain seq x y z
N MET A 1 -64.83 -59.17 -23.01
CA MET A 1 -65.00 -60.39 -23.82
C MET A 1 -63.67 -61.13 -23.64
N ARG A 2 -63.71 -62.10 -22.71
CA ARG A 2 -63.68 -63.54 -22.96
C ARG A 2 -62.47 -63.92 -23.78
N ILE A 3 -61.56 -64.81 -23.44
CA ILE A 3 -61.62 -66.02 -22.62
C ILE A 3 -60.15 -66.52 -22.46
N SER A 4 -59.80 -66.99 -21.30
CA SER A 4 -58.79 -68.02 -21.00
C SER A 4 -59.24 -69.35 -21.70
N PRO A 5 -58.53 -70.49 -21.66
CA PRO A 5 -57.54 -71.00 -20.70
C PRO A 5 -56.57 -72.09 -21.27
N SER A 6 -55.82 -72.65 -20.36
CA SER A 6 -55.54 -74.01 -19.98
C SER A 6 -54.29 -74.72 -20.60
N ARG A 7 -53.49 -75.25 -19.70
CA ARG A 7 -53.23 -76.62 -19.21
C ARG A 7 -52.39 -77.47 -20.18
N PHE A 8 -51.55 -78.34 -19.78
CA PHE A 8 -51.19 -79.32 -18.75
C PHE A 8 -49.81 -79.93 -19.13
N VAL A 9 -48.99 -80.25 -18.19
CA VAL A 9 -48.66 -81.38 -17.32
C VAL A 9 -47.47 -82.26 -17.81
N ALA A 10 -46.69 -82.61 -16.83
CA ALA A 10 -45.97 -83.84 -16.56
C ALA A 10 -44.40 -83.80 -16.66
N GLY A 11 -43.86 -84.17 -15.53
CA GLY A 11 -42.49 -84.50 -15.24
C GLY A 11 -42.20 -86.00 -15.43
N PRO A 12 -41.19 -86.54 -14.65
CA PRO A 12 -39.75 -86.53 -14.90
C PRO A 12 -39.28 -87.92 -15.41
N PRO A 13 -38.03 -88.24 -15.52
CA PRO A 13 -37.20 -88.68 -14.42
C PRO A 13 -35.70 -88.53 -14.50
N SER A 14 -35.11 -88.53 -13.32
CA SER A 14 -33.85 -89.14 -12.86
C SER A 14 -32.61 -89.16 -13.73
N GLY A 15 -31.56 -88.71 -13.13
CA GLY A 15 -30.27 -89.36 -13.23
C GLY A 15 -29.06 -88.50 -13.36
N THR A 16 -28.25 -88.67 -12.39
CA THR A 16 -26.76 -88.47 -12.41
C THR A 16 -26.25 -87.24 -11.75
N VAL A 17 -25.75 -87.34 -10.56
CA VAL A 17 -24.94 -86.40 -9.81
C VAL A 17 -23.58 -86.38 -10.37
N LEU A 18 -23.14 -85.22 -10.89
CA LEU A 18 -21.74 -85.00 -11.20
C LEU A 18 -21.24 -83.88 -10.26
N LEU A 19 -20.43 -84.26 -9.28
CA LEU A 19 -19.75 -83.37 -8.40
C LEU A 19 -18.63 -82.67 -9.19
N ILE A 20 -18.86 -81.43 -9.56
CA ILE A 20 -17.81 -80.52 -10.05
C ILE A 20 -17.37 -79.65 -8.88
N SER A 21 -16.18 -79.91 -8.33
CA SER A 21 -15.52 -79.09 -7.35
C SER A 21 -15.06 -77.79 -8.03
N ILE A 22 -15.81 -76.72 -7.83
CA ILE A 22 -15.35 -75.38 -8.24
C ILE A 22 -14.45 -74.83 -7.17
N LEU A 23 -13.15 -74.79 -7.45
CA LEU A 23 -12.15 -74.08 -6.66
C LEU A 23 -12.36 -72.60 -6.86
N ILE A 24 -13.00 -71.89 -5.91
CA ILE A 24 -13.12 -70.45 -5.92
C ILE A 24 -11.77 -69.90 -5.43
N ALA A 25 -10.91 -69.46 -6.37
CA ALA A 25 -9.76 -68.66 -6.05
C ALA A 25 -10.24 -67.25 -5.60
N LEU A 26 -10.15 -67.00 -4.30
CA LEU A 26 -10.32 -65.66 -3.72
C LEU A 26 -9.12 -64.80 -4.14
N CYS A 27 -9.21 -64.11 -5.28
CA CYS A 27 -8.35 -62.97 -5.58
C CYS A 27 -8.73 -61.82 -4.67
N SER A 28 -8.02 -61.68 -3.56
CA SER A 28 -8.05 -60.48 -2.74
C SER A 28 -7.43 -59.34 -3.52
N PHE A 29 -8.22 -58.57 -4.25
CA PHE A 29 -7.82 -57.25 -4.74
C PHE A 29 -7.67 -56.34 -3.52
N SER A 30 -6.45 -56.23 -2.99
CA SER A 30 -6.07 -55.09 -2.14
C SER A 30 -6.06 -53.84 -3.03
N ALA A 31 -7.20 -53.20 -3.10
CA ALA A 31 -7.29 -51.81 -3.58
C ALA A 31 -6.52 -50.94 -2.57
N CYS A 32 -5.22 -50.68 -2.84
CA CYS A 32 -4.51 -49.56 -2.24
C CYS A 32 -5.19 -48.28 -2.71
N GLY A 33 -6.32 -47.95 -2.09
CA GLY A 33 -6.92 -46.64 -2.20
C GLY A 33 -5.98 -45.65 -1.55
N HIS A 34 -5.26 -44.88 -2.36
CA HIS A 34 -4.66 -43.65 -1.84
C HIS A 34 -5.78 -42.82 -1.25
N PRO A 35 -5.63 -42.33 -0.01
CA PRO A 35 -6.61 -41.40 0.51
C PRO A 35 -6.70 -40.22 -0.47
N PRO A 36 -7.90 -39.68 -0.73
CA PRO A 36 -8.04 -38.53 -1.62
C PRO A 36 -7.13 -37.43 -1.08
N GLN A 37 -6.14 -37.05 -1.89
CA GLN A 37 -5.26 -35.94 -1.58
C GLN A 37 -6.17 -34.72 -1.41
N ALA A 38 -6.24 -34.20 -0.19
CA ALA A 38 -7.04 -33.02 0.10
C ALA A 38 -6.66 -31.95 -0.93
N ALA A 39 -7.64 -31.49 -1.70
CA ALA A 39 -7.43 -30.43 -2.68
C ALA A 39 -6.81 -29.23 -1.93
N GLN A 40 -5.56 -28.95 -2.23
CA GLN A 40 -4.88 -27.78 -1.66
C GLN A 40 -5.65 -26.56 -2.12
N SER A 41 -6.11 -25.75 -1.17
CA SER A 41 -6.74 -24.46 -1.50
C SER A 41 -5.78 -23.67 -2.39
N PRO A 42 -6.25 -23.00 -3.43
CA PRO A 42 -5.40 -22.14 -4.23
C PRO A 42 -4.65 -21.14 -3.33
N PRO A 43 -3.40 -20.81 -3.65
CA PRO A 43 -2.66 -19.83 -2.85
C PRO A 43 -3.44 -18.50 -2.80
N PRO A 44 -3.38 -17.77 -1.68
CA PRO A 44 -4.05 -16.49 -1.57
C PRO A 44 -3.53 -15.52 -2.66
N PRO A 45 -4.37 -14.59 -3.14
CA PRO A 45 -3.92 -13.60 -4.11
C PRO A 45 -2.76 -12.77 -3.53
N PRO A 46 -1.81 -12.32 -4.37
CA PRO A 46 -0.67 -11.53 -3.90
C PRO A 46 -1.06 -10.26 -3.14
N LEU A 47 -2.19 -9.67 -3.52
CA LEU A 47 -2.83 -8.53 -2.84
C LEU A 47 -4.27 -8.92 -2.52
N GLN A 48 -4.59 -9.02 -1.23
CA GLN A 48 -5.90 -9.42 -0.74
C GLN A 48 -6.57 -8.24 -0.02
N LEU A 49 -7.69 -7.75 -0.55
CA LEU A 49 -8.49 -6.72 0.13
C LEU A 49 -9.03 -7.30 1.46
N LEU A 50 -8.74 -6.60 2.56
CA LEU A 50 -9.21 -6.95 3.91
C LEU A 50 -10.44 -6.13 4.31
N SER A 51 -10.41 -4.83 4.04
CA SER A 51 -11.48 -3.90 4.36
C SER A 51 -11.39 -2.64 3.51
N GLN A 52 -12.49 -1.91 3.48
CA GLN A 52 -12.61 -0.60 2.85
C GLN A 52 -13.43 0.30 3.77
N TRP A 53 -13.03 1.57 3.89
CA TRP A 53 -13.80 2.56 4.65
C TRP A 53 -13.65 3.96 4.05
N GLY A 54 -14.48 4.88 4.53
CA GLY A 54 -14.57 6.25 4.06
C GLY A 54 -15.73 6.44 3.07
N HIS A 55 -16.22 7.64 2.99
CA HIS A 55 -17.23 8.11 2.05
C HIS A 55 -17.30 9.63 2.11
N SER A 56 -18.07 10.23 1.23
CA SER A 56 -18.22 11.68 1.17
C SER A 56 -18.90 12.26 2.42
N GLY A 57 -18.34 13.30 2.99
CA GLY A 57 -18.94 14.04 4.09
C GLY A 57 -17.93 14.86 4.90
N ASP A 58 -18.40 15.38 6.07
CA ASP A 58 -17.64 16.25 6.97
C ASP A 58 -17.49 15.69 8.40
N GLN A 59 -18.16 14.57 8.69
CA GLN A 59 -18.06 13.92 9.99
C GLN A 59 -16.76 13.10 10.11
N PRO A 60 -16.33 12.72 11.33
CA PRO A 60 -15.19 11.83 11.50
C PRO A 60 -15.35 10.52 10.71
N GLY A 61 -14.37 10.23 9.86
CA GLY A 61 -14.40 9.06 8.96
C GLY A 61 -15.02 9.31 7.59
N GLU A 62 -15.49 10.51 7.33
CA GLU A 62 -15.96 10.97 6.02
C GLU A 62 -14.90 11.87 5.39
N PHE A 63 -14.82 11.95 4.08
CA PHE A 63 -13.80 12.73 3.37
C PHE A 63 -14.44 13.72 2.38
N GLN A 64 -13.74 14.82 2.16
CA GLN A 64 -14.09 15.80 1.11
C GLN A 64 -13.04 15.82 0.00
N LYS A 65 -11.76 15.85 0.36
CA LYS A 65 -10.63 15.91 -0.59
C LYS A 65 -9.37 15.31 0.05
N PRO A 66 -9.38 14.01 0.34
CA PRO A 66 -8.23 13.37 0.98
C PRO A 66 -7.01 13.37 0.04
N GLN A 67 -5.83 13.69 0.57
CA GLN A 67 -4.62 13.91 -0.23
C GLN A 67 -3.47 12.98 0.16
N VAL A 68 -3.34 12.65 1.44
CA VAL A 68 -2.20 11.94 1.99
C VAL A 68 -2.66 10.86 2.94
N ILE A 69 -1.97 9.73 2.89
CA ILE A 69 -2.10 8.67 3.88
C ILE A 69 -0.73 8.30 4.44
N THR A 70 -0.65 8.12 5.76
CA THR A 70 0.54 7.57 6.42
C THR A 70 0.15 6.72 7.61
N CYS A 71 1.10 5.91 8.11
CA CYS A 71 0.90 5.09 9.31
C CYS A 71 1.93 5.46 10.37
N ASP A 72 1.54 5.38 11.66
CA ASP A 72 2.49 5.45 12.77
C ASP A 72 3.07 4.06 13.12
N GLY A 73 4.07 4.05 14.00
CA GLY A 73 4.70 2.82 14.49
C GLY A 73 3.77 1.90 15.31
N ALA A 74 2.60 2.37 15.71
CA ALA A 74 1.56 1.58 16.38
C ALA A 74 0.51 1.01 15.41
N GLY A 75 0.59 1.35 14.11
CA GLY A 75 -0.34 0.91 13.07
C GLY A 75 -1.60 1.76 12.97
N SER A 76 -1.64 2.94 13.59
CA SER A 76 -2.72 3.90 13.32
C SER A 76 -2.50 4.55 11.95
N VAL A 77 -3.60 4.84 11.28
CA VAL A 77 -3.61 5.44 9.95
C VAL A 77 -3.97 6.92 10.08
N TYR A 78 -3.23 7.78 9.40
CA TYR A 78 -3.48 9.22 9.37
C TYR A 78 -3.78 9.66 7.94
N ILE A 79 -4.80 10.47 7.79
CA ILE A 79 -5.25 11.01 6.51
C ILE A 79 -5.31 12.53 6.61
N ALA A 80 -4.66 13.21 5.66
CA ALA A 80 -4.87 14.63 5.48
C ALA A 80 -5.98 14.85 4.44
N ASP A 81 -7.04 15.52 4.87
CA ASP A 81 -8.19 15.87 4.05
C ASP A 81 -8.22 17.40 3.82
N ASP A 82 -7.96 17.79 2.56
CA ASP A 82 -7.97 19.18 2.10
C ASP A 82 -9.41 19.67 1.82
N GLY A 83 -10.33 19.27 2.69
CA GLY A 83 -11.70 19.72 2.67
C GLY A 83 -11.87 21.18 3.19
N ASN A 84 -13.05 21.56 3.53
CA ASN A 84 -13.33 22.88 4.11
C ASN A 84 -14.14 22.73 5.41
N PRO A 85 -13.49 22.94 6.59
CA PRO A 85 -12.06 23.26 6.80
C PRO A 85 -11.12 22.07 6.58
N PRO A 86 -9.84 22.32 6.22
CA PRO A 86 -8.85 21.26 6.09
C PRO A 86 -8.49 20.65 7.44
N ARG A 87 -8.25 19.33 7.47
CA ARG A 87 -8.06 18.57 8.70
C ARG A 87 -7.16 17.36 8.53
N ILE A 88 -6.67 16.84 9.64
CA ILE A 88 -6.04 15.53 9.73
C ILE A 88 -6.94 14.64 10.57
N GLU A 89 -7.15 13.42 10.09
CA GLU A 89 -7.91 12.39 10.78
C GLU A 89 -7.01 11.20 11.11
N LYS A 90 -7.07 10.72 12.35
CA LYS A 90 -6.43 9.51 12.81
C LYS A 90 -7.44 8.39 12.97
N PHE A 91 -7.07 7.21 12.48
CA PHE A 91 -7.88 5.98 12.54
C PHE A 91 -7.10 4.85 13.19
N ASP A 92 -7.81 3.86 13.73
CA ASP A 92 -7.22 2.55 13.92
C ASP A 92 -7.12 1.80 12.58
N SER A 93 -6.44 0.66 12.57
CA SER A 93 -6.23 -0.15 11.36
C SER A 93 -7.53 -0.71 10.75
N SER A 94 -8.65 -0.66 11.46
CA SER A 94 -9.96 -1.07 10.94
C SER A 94 -10.76 0.07 10.28
N GLY A 95 -10.25 1.31 10.36
CA GLY A 95 -10.90 2.50 9.83
C GLY A 95 -11.84 3.20 10.82
N ARG A 96 -11.78 2.85 12.12
CA ARG A 96 -12.53 3.56 13.13
C ARG A 96 -11.83 4.89 13.47
N PRO A 97 -12.50 6.05 13.36
CA PRO A 97 -11.93 7.34 13.71
C PRO A 97 -11.53 7.39 15.20
N LEU A 98 -10.32 7.88 15.48
CA LEU A 98 -9.78 8.04 16.83
C LEU A 98 -9.62 9.51 17.20
N LEU A 99 -9.26 10.36 16.23
CA LEU A 99 -8.97 11.77 16.45
C LEU A 99 -9.20 12.55 15.14
N VAL A 100 -9.75 13.74 15.24
CA VAL A 100 -9.88 14.69 14.13
C VAL A 100 -9.45 16.06 14.65
N PHE A 101 -8.60 16.75 13.91
CA PHE A 101 -8.17 18.11 14.25
C PHE A 101 -7.92 18.94 12.99
N GLY A 102 -8.25 20.22 13.11
CA GLY A 102 -8.03 21.20 12.06
C GLY A 102 -6.59 21.65 11.98
N ILE A 103 -6.17 22.09 10.81
CA ILE A 103 -4.85 22.65 10.55
C ILE A 103 -4.94 24.12 10.17
N LEU A 104 -3.83 24.84 10.37
CA LEU A 104 -3.83 26.33 10.35
C LEU A 104 -3.84 26.93 8.94
N SER A 105 -3.67 26.12 7.91
CA SER A 105 -3.61 26.58 6.52
C SER A 105 -4.38 25.65 5.60
N ASN A 106 -4.69 26.13 4.40
CA ASN A 106 -5.30 25.34 3.34
C ASN A 106 -4.20 24.99 2.30
N PRO A 107 -3.40 23.96 2.55
CA PRO A 107 -2.31 23.56 1.68
C PRO A 107 -2.83 22.77 0.48
N ASN A 108 -2.28 23.05 -0.68
CA ASN A 108 -2.64 22.31 -1.89
C ASN A 108 -1.79 21.06 -2.12
N ASP A 109 -0.66 20.92 -1.41
CA ASP A 109 0.25 19.79 -1.53
C ASP A 109 0.81 19.46 -0.15
N TRP A 110 0.37 18.36 0.41
CA TRP A 110 0.76 17.90 1.74
C TRP A 110 1.65 16.68 1.68
N ASP A 111 2.45 16.53 2.73
CA ASP A 111 2.98 15.24 3.13
C ASP A 111 2.97 15.15 4.66
N LEU A 112 2.85 13.93 5.17
CA LEU A 112 2.75 13.65 6.59
C LEU A 112 3.81 12.66 7.01
N ALA A 113 4.40 12.92 8.19
CA ALA A 113 5.18 11.91 8.91
C ALA A 113 4.83 11.94 10.39
N ILE A 114 4.94 10.81 11.05
CA ILE A 114 4.69 10.65 12.48
C ILE A 114 6.00 10.27 13.15
N ASP A 115 6.41 11.01 14.17
CA ASP A 115 7.61 10.67 14.90
C ASP A 115 7.38 9.48 15.87
N PRO A 116 8.44 8.88 16.43
CA PRO A 116 8.30 7.77 17.36
C PRO A 116 7.52 8.11 18.64
N GLY A 117 7.41 9.39 18.99
CA GLY A 117 6.62 9.88 20.12
C GLY A 117 5.14 10.11 19.76
N GLY A 118 4.77 9.95 18.49
CA GLY A 118 3.41 10.19 17.97
C GLY A 118 3.13 11.64 17.58
N ALA A 119 4.13 12.53 17.58
CA ALA A 119 3.96 13.88 17.07
C ALA A 119 3.78 13.86 15.54
N ILE A 120 2.86 14.68 15.06
CA ILE A 120 2.47 14.73 13.66
C ILE A 120 3.18 15.89 12.97
N PHE A 121 3.93 15.60 11.92
CA PHE A 121 4.63 16.59 11.08
C PHE A 121 3.88 16.73 9.76
N ALA A 122 3.28 17.88 9.52
CA ALA A 122 2.54 18.19 8.32
C ALA A 122 3.31 19.20 7.47
N VAL A 123 3.77 18.77 6.31
CA VAL A 123 4.45 19.63 5.33
C VAL A 123 3.38 20.44 4.58
N ASP A 124 3.54 21.73 4.54
CA ASP A 124 2.77 22.64 3.72
C ASP A 124 3.70 23.28 2.68
N ARG A 125 3.72 22.69 1.50
CA ARG A 125 4.57 23.11 0.40
C ARG A 125 4.27 24.54 -0.05
N ARG A 126 3.00 24.92 -0.09
CA ARG A 126 2.59 26.24 -0.58
C ARG A 126 3.14 27.39 0.26
N HIS A 127 3.23 27.18 1.57
CA HIS A 127 3.70 28.19 2.50
C HIS A 127 5.15 28.00 2.92
N GLY A 128 5.81 26.90 2.48
CA GLY A 128 7.20 26.61 2.81
C GLY A 128 7.41 26.35 4.30
N TRP A 129 6.53 25.62 4.96
CA TRP A 129 6.64 25.31 6.38
C TRP A 129 6.30 23.84 6.71
N VAL A 130 6.66 23.44 7.92
CA VAL A 130 6.23 22.19 8.54
C VAL A 130 5.52 22.52 9.83
N GLN A 131 4.25 22.19 9.92
CA GLN A 131 3.47 22.30 11.16
C GLN A 131 3.66 21.01 11.97
N ILE A 132 3.89 21.17 13.28
CA ILE A 132 4.07 20.05 14.19
C ILE A 132 2.94 20.09 15.23
N PHE A 133 2.26 18.96 15.38
CA PHE A 133 1.19 18.77 16.34
C PHE A 133 1.58 17.71 17.37
N SER A 134 1.05 17.82 18.58
CA SER A 134 1.18 16.76 19.58
C SER A 134 0.40 15.50 19.15
N PRO A 135 0.62 14.34 19.81
CA PRO A 135 -0.16 13.12 19.53
C PRO A 135 -1.69 13.29 19.68
N GLU A 136 -2.13 14.31 20.44
CA GLU A 136 -3.53 14.67 20.64
C GLU A 136 -4.03 15.69 19.60
N GLY A 137 -3.27 15.98 18.56
CA GLY A 137 -3.63 16.92 17.49
C GLY A 137 -3.57 18.41 17.88
N LYS A 138 -2.91 18.77 18.98
CA LYS A 138 -2.74 20.16 19.39
C LYS A 138 -1.56 20.79 18.68
N PRO A 139 -1.70 21.99 18.09
CA PRO A 139 -0.58 22.71 17.51
C PRO A 139 0.57 22.87 18.54
N PHE A 140 1.77 22.45 18.16
CA PHE A 140 2.95 22.51 19.03
C PHE A 140 3.98 23.51 18.53
N ARG A 141 4.32 23.46 17.22
CA ARG A 141 5.33 24.33 16.61
C ARG A 141 5.14 24.38 15.10
N THR A 142 5.63 25.50 14.49
CA THR A 142 5.80 25.62 13.04
C THR A 142 7.26 25.90 12.71
N LEU A 143 7.81 25.14 11.77
CA LEU A 143 9.14 25.36 11.22
C LEU A 143 8.99 26.04 9.87
N PHE A 144 9.69 27.18 9.68
CA PHE A 144 9.60 27.99 8.46
C PHE A 144 10.84 27.80 7.61
N PHE A 145 10.68 27.53 6.30
CA PHE A 145 11.73 27.24 5.33
C PHE A 145 11.81 28.27 4.20
N HIS A 146 10.77 28.99 3.92
CA HIS A 146 10.62 29.90 2.77
C HIS A 146 11.79 30.86 2.49
N TYR A 147 12.63 31.17 3.47
CA TYR A 147 13.78 32.07 3.33
C TYR A 147 15.10 31.38 3.63
N ARG A 148 15.15 30.05 3.67
CA ARG A 148 16.36 29.31 3.96
C ARG A 148 17.11 28.96 2.66
N ARG A 149 18.45 29.00 2.74
CA ARG A 149 19.27 28.60 1.59
C ARG A 149 19.29 27.10 1.30
N ASP A 150 19.00 26.30 2.33
CA ASP A 150 19.12 24.85 2.26
C ASP A 150 17.86 24.18 1.72
N LEU A 151 16.70 24.71 2.06
CA LEU A 151 15.38 24.26 1.61
C LEU A 151 14.49 25.50 1.50
N HIS A 152 13.72 25.59 0.43
CA HIS A 152 12.84 26.72 0.17
C HIS A 152 11.37 26.30 0.22
N ASP A 153 11.03 25.25 -0.53
CA ASP A 153 9.67 24.75 -0.68
C ASP A 153 9.63 23.24 -0.37
N PRO A 154 9.67 22.86 0.96
CA PRO A 154 9.62 21.44 1.33
C PRO A 154 8.35 20.79 0.80
N SER A 155 8.50 19.68 0.12
CA SER A 155 7.42 18.98 -0.56
C SER A 155 7.17 17.58 -0.01
N SER A 156 8.13 16.96 0.66
CA SER A 156 7.98 15.63 1.24
C SER A 156 8.86 15.45 2.47
N ILE A 157 8.42 14.58 3.38
CA ILE A 157 9.06 14.31 4.66
C ILE A 157 9.19 12.82 4.91
N ALA A 158 10.35 12.42 5.50
CA ALA A 158 10.56 11.06 6.02
C ALA A 158 11.20 11.16 7.41
N MET A 159 10.69 10.36 8.36
CA MET A 159 11.09 10.42 9.78
C MET A 159 12.09 9.31 10.11
N GLU A 160 13.13 9.63 10.88
CA GLU A 160 14.05 8.67 11.47
C GLU A 160 13.54 8.14 12.82
N PRO A 161 13.92 6.92 13.18
CA PRO A 161 13.56 6.34 14.48
C PRO A 161 14.05 7.17 15.68
N GLU A 162 15.14 7.91 15.52
CA GLU A 162 15.75 8.77 16.54
C GLU A 162 15.09 10.16 16.62
N GLY A 163 14.13 10.46 15.73
CA GLY A 163 13.39 11.71 15.70
C GLY A 163 13.99 12.79 14.79
N ASN A 164 15.14 12.56 14.14
CA ASN A 164 15.55 13.38 13.01
C ASN A 164 14.61 13.13 11.82
N PHE A 165 14.65 13.99 10.84
CA PHE A 165 13.81 13.83 9.66
C PHE A 165 14.49 14.40 8.42
N TYR A 166 14.14 13.79 7.28
CA TYR A 166 14.51 14.29 5.98
C TYR A 166 13.39 15.13 5.40
N LEU A 167 13.74 16.27 4.81
CA LEU A 167 12.84 17.05 3.96
C LEU A 167 13.37 17.07 2.54
N ALA A 168 12.51 16.83 1.58
CA ALA A 168 12.80 17.04 0.17
C ALA A 168 12.14 18.33 -0.31
N ASP A 169 12.89 19.08 -1.11
CA ASP A 169 12.41 20.22 -1.88
C ASP A 169 12.52 19.86 -3.37
N SER A 170 11.38 19.52 -3.95
CA SER A 170 11.32 19.05 -5.33
C SER A 170 11.60 20.17 -6.35
N VAL A 171 11.44 21.43 -5.97
CA VAL A 171 11.69 22.60 -6.83
C VAL A 171 13.17 22.90 -6.90
N SER A 172 13.84 23.00 -5.75
CA SER A 172 15.28 23.23 -5.70
C SER A 172 16.10 21.95 -5.96
N GLY A 173 15.48 20.78 -5.99
CA GLY A 173 16.15 19.50 -6.14
C GLY A 173 17.05 19.15 -4.95
N ARG A 174 16.64 19.48 -3.73
CA ARG A 174 17.42 19.26 -2.51
C ARG A 174 16.75 18.31 -1.57
N ILE A 175 17.56 17.56 -0.84
CA ILE A 175 17.16 16.83 0.35
C ILE A 175 18.03 17.32 1.50
N ALA A 176 17.45 17.54 2.66
CA ALA A 176 18.17 17.88 3.88
C ALA A 176 17.73 16.96 5.03
N GLU A 177 18.69 16.55 5.84
CA GLU A 177 18.46 15.95 7.15
C GLU A 177 18.39 17.05 8.20
N LEU A 178 17.39 16.99 9.06
CA LEU A 178 17.14 17.96 10.12
C LEU A 178 16.97 17.25 11.47
N ASN A 179 17.46 17.90 12.51
CA ASN A 179 17.14 17.46 13.86
C ASN A 179 15.72 17.88 14.28
N PRO A 180 15.18 17.41 15.44
CA PRO A 180 13.83 17.74 15.87
C PRO A 180 13.58 19.24 16.06
N SER A 181 14.64 20.07 16.21
CA SER A 181 14.48 21.53 16.28
C SER A 181 14.35 22.21 14.91
N GLY A 182 14.44 21.45 13.81
CA GLY A 182 14.41 21.96 12.45
C GLY A 182 15.72 22.56 11.97
N ARG A 183 16.85 22.29 12.66
CA ARG A 183 18.18 22.69 12.20
C ARG A 183 18.74 21.60 11.27
N ALA A 184 19.17 21.96 10.07
CA ALA A 184 19.81 21.05 9.16
C ALA A 184 21.18 20.59 9.71
N SER A 185 21.40 19.27 9.73
CA SER A 185 22.67 18.62 10.01
C SER A 185 23.48 18.49 8.71
N GLN A 186 22.81 18.13 7.63
CA GLN A 186 23.39 18.03 6.29
C GLN A 186 22.34 18.33 5.23
N SER A 187 22.78 18.67 4.03
CA SER A 187 21.92 18.80 2.85
C SER A 187 22.71 18.53 1.58
N TRP A 188 22.03 17.97 0.60
CA TRP A 188 22.60 17.66 -0.71
C TRP A 188 21.60 17.93 -1.83
N SER A 189 22.11 18.20 -3.00
CA SER A 189 21.37 18.26 -4.26
C SER A 189 21.46 16.91 -4.97
N LYS A 190 21.21 16.87 -6.26
CA LYS A 190 21.27 15.63 -7.04
C LYS A 190 22.53 14.81 -6.72
N PRO A 191 22.38 13.57 -6.20
CA PRO A 191 23.51 12.73 -5.86
C PRO A 191 24.34 12.35 -7.11
N ALA A 192 25.66 12.20 -6.94
CA ALA A 192 26.51 11.64 -7.98
C ALA A 192 26.05 10.20 -8.30
N GLY A 193 25.88 9.88 -9.57
CA GLY A 193 25.35 8.58 -10.03
C GLY A 193 23.86 8.59 -10.38
N VAL A 194 23.13 9.64 -10.02
CA VAL A 194 21.77 9.85 -10.52
C VAL A 194 21.84 10.55 -11.88
N ASP A 195 21.40 9.86 -12.91
CA ASP A 195 21.36 10.40 -14.27
C ASP A 195 20.09 11.23 -14.51
N GLY A 196 20.16 12.15 -15.48
CA GLY A 196 19.03 12.94 -15.94
C GLY A 196 18.59 14.05 -14.97
N HIS A 197 17.32 14.36 -14.96
CA HIS A 197 16.73 15.36 -14.07
C HIS A 197 16.54 14.81 -12.67
N TRP A 198 16.49 15.70 -11.69
CA TRP A 198 16.34 15.32 -10.30
C TRP A 198 15.19 16.12 -9.66
N THR A 199 14.12 15.40 -9.34
CA THR A 199 12.93 15.95 -8.70
C THR A 199 12.54 15.02 -7.55
N PRO A 200 13.13 15.21 -6.35
CA PRO A 200 12.96 14.30 -5.22
C PRO A 200 11.53 14.44 -4.62
N TYR A 201 10.63 13.59 -5.04
CA TYR A 201 9.26 13.54 -4.51
C TYR A 201 8.52 12.28 -4.99
N PRO A 202 7.83 11.56 -4.06
CA PRO A 202 7.96 11.66 -2.61
C PRO A 202 9.24 11.00 -2.09
N ILE A 203 9.58 11.22 -0.80
CA ILE A 203 10.67 10.52 -0.13
C ILE A 203 10.12 9.66 1.01
N ARG A 204 10.73 8.50 1.24
CA ARG A 204 10.42 7.61 2.38
C ARG A 204 11.72 7.01 2.92
N LEU A 205 11.76 6.73 4.22
CA LEU A 205 12.87 6.05 4.85
C LEU A 205 12.53 4.56 5.03
N GLY A 206 13.45 3.69 4.65
CA GLY A 206 13.36 2.26 4.89
C GLY A 206 13.94 1.86 6.25
N ALA A 207 13.52 0.71 6.78
CA ALA A 207 14.09 0.13 7.99
C ALA A 207 15.58 -0.25 7.83
N ASP A 208 16.07 -0.29 6.60
CA ASP A 208 17.49 -0.48 6.25
C ASP A 208 18.31 0.83 6.35
N GLY A 209 17.70 1.92 6.83
CA GLY A 209 18.34 3.24 6.96
C GLY A 209 18.56 3.97 5.62
N ASN A 210 18.01 3.46 4.53
CA ASN A 210 18.14 4.07 3.22
C ASN A 210 16.93 4.94 2.87
N ILE A 211 17.17 5.99 2.09
CA ILE A 211 16.16 6.91 1.60
C ILE A 211 15.71 6.43 0.22
N TYR A 212 14.41 6.25 0.09
CA TYR A 212 13.76 5.90 -1.18
C TYR A 212 13.08 7.16 -1.72
N VAL A 213 13.39 7.49 -2.96
CA VAL A 213 12.98 8.74 -3.59
C VAL A 213 12.23 8.44 -4.88
N GLY A 214 11.02 8.94 -5.00
CA GLY A 214 10.35 9.02 -6.29
C GLY A 214 10.99 10.14 -7.13
N ASN A 215 11.65 9.79 -8.21
CA ASN A 215 12.15 10.75 -9.17
C ASN A 215 11.20 10.82 -10.37
N SER A 216 10.17 11.65 -10.24
CA SER A 216 9.07 11.72 -11.23
C SER A 216 9.52 12.22 -12.59
N ALA A 217 10.54 13.10 -12.65
CA ALA A 217 11.08 13.60 -13.91
C ALA A 217 11.67 12.46 -14.76
N GLU A 218 12.34 11.50 -14.12
CA GLU A 218 12.97 10.36 -14.79
C GLU A 218 12.14 9.07 -14.70
N ARG A 219 10.98 9.10 -14.02
CA ARG A 219 10.07 7.95 -13.83
C ARG A 219 10.78 6.76 -13.20
N ARG A 220 11.47 7.03 -12.09
CA ARG A 220 12.23 6.02 -11.35
C ARG A 220 12.03 6.17 -9.86
N VAL A 221 12.26 5.08 -9.16
CA VAL A 221 12.56 5.09 -7.74
C VAL A 221 14.08 5.05 -7.61
N GLU A 222 14.64 5.99 -6.86
CA GLU A 222 16.05 6.05 -6.52
C GLU A 222 16.25 5.59 -5.07
N LYS A 223 17.26 4.78 -4.81
CA LYS A 223 17.68 4.39 -3.46
C LYS A 223 18.98 5.11 -3.12
N LEU A 224 18.94 5.83 -2.00
CA LEU A 224 20.10 6.57 -1.47
C LEU A 224 20.43 6.05 -0.07
N SER A 225 21.71 6.09 0.32
CA SER A 225 22.07 5.93 1.74
C SER A 225 21.61 7.13 2.56
N GLY A 226 21.55 7.00 3.90
CA GLY A 226 21.16 8.08 4.80
C GLY A 226 22.03 9.35 4.67
N ASP A 227 23.28 9.22 4.21
CA ASP A 227 24.17 10.33 3.90
C ASP A 227 24.05 10.87 2.45
N GLY A 228 23.04 10.43 1.71
CA GLY A 228 22.69 10.94 0.37
C GLY A 228 23.49 10.34 -0.79
N ARG A 229 24.27 9.25 -0.60
CA ARG A 229 24.95 8.59 -1.71
C ARG A 229 23.98 7.73 -2.52
N TYR A 230 24.10 7.78 -3.84
CA TYR A 230 23.35 6.90 -4.73
C TYR A 230 23.74 5.43 -4.53
N LEU A 231 22.76 4.57 -4.41
CA LEU A 231 22.93 3.11 -4.24
C LEU A 231 22.36 2.33 -5.42
N ALA A 232 21.13 2.64 -5.84
CA ALA A 232 20.45 1.93 -6.92
C ALA A 232 19.28 2.76 -7.47
N SER A 233 18.80 2.39 -8.65
CA SER A 233 17.51 2.86 -9.16
C SER A 233 16.82 1.79 -9.98
N TRP A 234 15.50 1.90 -10.09
CA TRP A 234 14.67 1.06 -10.94
C TRP A 234 13.50 1.83 -11.52
N ASN A 235 13.09 1.39 -12.71
CA ASN A 235 12.04 2.08 -13.43
C ASN A 235 10.67 1.85 -12.79
N PHE A 236 9.94 2.93 -12.64
CA PHE A 236 8.51 2.94 -12.43
C PHE A 236 7.88 3.95 -13.38
N ALA A 237 6.79 3.55 -14.00
CA ALA A 237 6.15 4.39 -15.00
C ALA A 237 5.31 5.52 -14.36
N PHE A 238 5.92 6.36 -13.50
CA PHE A 238 5.28 7.55 -12.98
C PHE A 238 4.76 8.44 -14.12
N THR A 239 3.59 9.02 -13.91
CA THR A 239 3.19 10.19 -14.68
C THR A 239 4.03 11.37 -14.22
N ALA A 240 4.55 12.16 -15.15
CA ALA A 240 5.33 13.36 -14.78
C ALA A 240 4.46 14.28 -13.92
N LEU A 241 4.98 14.67 -12.75
CA LEU A 241 4.29 15.61 -11.88
C LEU A 241 4.29 16.99 -12.51
N ASP A 242 3.12 17.56 -12.69
CA ASP A 242 2.96 18.96 -13.04
C ASP A 242 2.76 19.78 -11.77
N PHE A 243 3.85 20.32 -11.25
CA PHE A 243 3.81 21.18 -10.06
C PHE A 243 3.23 22.57 -10.35
N SER A 244 2.93 22.90 -11.60
CA SER A 244 2.31 24.19 -11.96
C SER A 244 0.79 24.17 -11.78
N SER A 245 0.19 23.01 -11.67
CA SER A 245 -1.26 22.84 -11.53
C SER A 245 -1.65 22.47 -10.09
N ASN A 246 -2.87 22.85 -9.68
CA ASN A 246 -3.52 22.35 -8.47
C ASN A 246 -3.94 20.86 -8.60
N SER A 247 -3.20 20.10 -9.41
CA SER A 247 -3.50 18.70 -9.64
C SER A 247 -3.25 17.87 -8.37
N PRO A 248 -4.11 16.91 -8.07
CA PRO A 248 -3.89 16.00 -6.95
C PRO A 248 -2.59 15.24 -7.12
N LYS A 249 -2.02 14.76 -6.02
CA LYS A 249 -0.85 13.87 -6.03
C LYS A 249 -1.05 12.77 -7.08
N THR A 250 -0.06 12.62 -7.96
CA THR A 250 -0.11 11.58 -8.99
C THR A 250 0.70 10.35 -8.63
N ALA A 251 1.52 10.43 -7.57
CA ALA A 251 2.41 9.35 -7.16
C ALA A 251 2.47 9.21 -5.64
N GLY A 252 2.24 8.00 -5.16
CA GLY A 252 2.51 7.57 -3.80
C GLY A 252 3.78 6.72 -3.73
N LEU A 253 4.44 6.72 -2.59
CA LEU A 253 5.59 5.86 -2.28
C LEU A 253 5.48 5.38 -0.84
N ALA A 254 5.67 4.09 -0.62
CA ALA A 254 5.69 3.49 0.71
C ALA A 254 6.81 2.47 0.82
N VAL A 255 7.39 2.36 1.99
CA VAL A 255 8.46 1.39 2.29
C VAL A 255 8.08 0.63 3.55
N SER A 256 8.16 -0.70 3.48
CA SER A 256 8.05 -1.60 4.63
C SER A 256 9.44 -2.13 5.02
N HIS A 257 9.49 -3.10 5.94
CA HIS A 257 10.75 -3.74 6.31
C HIS A 257 11.49 -4.41 5.13
N ASN A 258 10.77 -4.85 4.10
CA ASN A 258 11.33 -5.67 3.03
C ASN A 258 10.80 -5.35 1.63
N LEU A 259 9.85 -4.41 1.51
CA LEU A 259 9.21 -4.06 0.26
C LEU A 259 9.18 -2.54 0.05
N VAL A 260 9.27 -2.15 -1.21
CA VAL A 260 8.97 -0.80 -1.68
C VAL A 260 7.74 -0.88 -2.56
N ALA A 261 6.79 0.00 -2.35
CA ALA A 261 5.62 0.15 -3.21
C ALA A 261 5.55 1.57 -3.77
N ALA A 262 5.15 1.70 -5.02
CA ALA A 262 4.84 2.99 -5.62
C ALA A 262 3.52 2.92 -6.39
N SER A 263 2.77 4.02 -6.37
CA SER A 263 1.51 4.15 -7.08
C SER A 263 1.53 5.32 -8.06
N ASP A 264 0.76 5.19 -9.14
CA ASP A 264 0.50 6.23 -10.14
C ASP A 264 -1.01 6.34 -10.32
N SER A 265 -1.59 7.43 -9.82
CA SER A 265 -3.04 7.65 -9.88
C SER A 265 -3.54 7.86 -11.31
N ALA A 266 -2.78 8.55 -12.16
CA ALA A 266 -3.17 8.83 -13.54
C ALA A 266 -3.24 7.55 -14.39
N LYS A 267 -2.42 6.55 -14.07
CA LYS A 267 -2.41 5.24 -14.73
C LYS A 267 -3.17 4.19 -13.97
N ARG A 268 -3.62 4.49 -12.75
CA ARG A 268 -4.27 3.55 -11.83
C ARG A 268 -3.40 2.32 -11.54
N LEU A 269 -2.08 2.51 -11.45
CA LEU A 269 -1.10 1.45 -11.25
C LEU A 269 -0.51 1.48 -9.85
N LEU A 270 -0.29 0.31 -9.31
CA LEU A 270 0.53 0.05 -8.13
C LEU A 270 1.61 -0.96 -8.50
N GLN A 271 2.84 -0.71 -8.11
CA GLN A 271 3.92 -1.66 -8.30
C GLN A 271 4.69 -1.86 -7.00
N ILE A 272 5.12 -3.10 -6.75
CA ILE A 272 5.83 -3.51 -5.53
C ILE A 272 7.14 -4.21 -5.93
N TRP A 273 8.21 -3.86 -5.22
CA TRP A 273 9.56 -4.43 -5.36
C TRP A 273 10.12 -4.84 -4.00
N THR A 274 11.19 -5.63 -4.02
CA THR A 274 12.09 -5.76 -2.86
C THR A 274 12.83 -4.45 -2.62
N LEU A 275 13.51 -4.34 -1.47
CA LEU A 275 14.38 -3.19 -1.16
C LEU A 275 15.56 -3.04 -2.13
N ASP A 276 15.87 -4.07 -2.91
CA ASP A 276 16.92 -4.06 -3.94
C ASP A 276 16.37 -3.85 -5.37
N GLY A 277 15.09 -3.48 -5.47
CA GLY A 277 14.46 -3.14 -6.73
C GLY A 277 14.03 -4.33 -7.60
N GLN A 278 13.99 -5.56 -7.06
CA GLN A 278 13.47 -6.71 -7.80
C GLN A 278 11.94 -6.63 -7.87
N PRO A 279 11.35 -6.61 -9.07
CA PRO A 279 9.90 -6.51 -9.22
C PRO A 279 9.20 -7.75 -8.66
N LYS A 280 8.14 -7.54 -7.90
CA LYS A 280 7.34 -8.60 -7.28
C LYS A 280 5.89 -8.60 -7.76
N LEU A 281 5.29 -7.42 -7.91
CA LEU A 281 3.89 -7.30 -8.28
C LEU A 281 3.64 -6.01 -9.04
N THR A 282 2.80 -6.08 -10.06
CA THR A 282 2.18 -4.91 -10.72
C THR A 282 0.68 -5.12 -10.72
N VAL A 283 -0.07 -4.14 -10.26
CA VAL A 283 -1.53 -4.16 -10.18
C VAL A 283 -2.09 -2.97 -10.95
N ASP A 284 -2.98 -3.26 -11.88
CA ASP A 284 -3.80 -2.27 -12.57
C ASP A 284 -5.18 -2.22 -11.90
N PHE A 285 -5.44 -1.15 -11.16
CA PHE A 285 -6.69 -0.95 -10.43
C PHE A 285 -7.91 -0.87 -11.36
N SER A 286 -7.71 -0.56 -12.63
CA SER A 286 -8.80 -0.56 -13.60
C SER A 286 -9.36 -1.95 -13.88
N GLN A 287 -8.60 -3.00 -13.55
CA GLN A 287 -9.00 -4.40 -13.71
C GLN A 287 -9.71 -4.96 -12.45
N HIS A 288 -9.89 -4.13 -11.41
CA HIS A 288 -10.44 -4.51 -10.12
C HIS A 288 -11.68 -3.67 -9.74
N PRO A 289 -12.79 -3.78 -10.49
CA PRO A 289 -14.00 -3.01 -10.21
C PRO A 289 -14.61 -3.32 -8.83
N GLU A 290 -14.26 -4.47 -8.24
CA GLU A 290 -14.65 -4.84 -6.87
C GLU A 290 -14.02 -3.96 -5.79
N TRP A 291 -12.98 -3.19 -6.10
CA TRP A 291 -12.34 -2.25 -5.16
C TRP A 291 -12.94 -0.84 -5.23
N GLY A 292 -13.76 -0.56 -6.25
CA GLY A 292 -14.41 0.72 -6.49
C GLY A 292 -14.56 0.97 -7.99
N ALA A 293 -15.61 1.70 -8.37
CA ALA A 293 -15.90 1.95 -9.79
C ALA A 293 -14.77 2.72 -10.50
N GLN A 294 -14.08 3.58 -9.74
CA GLN A 294 -12.94 4.36 -10.23
C GLN A 294 -11.70 4.19 -9.34
N ALA A 295 -11.61 3.07 -8.61
CA ALA A 295 -10.52 2.84 -7.66
C ALA A 295 -9.16 3.28 -8.22
N THR A 296 -8.53 4.20 -7.52
CA THR A 296 -7.34 4.92 -8.00
C THR A 296 -6.35 5.06 -6.84
N PRO A 297 -5.17 4.46 -6.91
CA PRO A 297 -4.19 4.53 -5.83
C PRO A 297 -3.50 5.92 -5.83
N THR A 298 -4.13 6.89 -5.15
CA THR A 298 -3.65 8.27 -5.09
C THR A 298 -2.43 8.41 -4.20
N ASP A 299 -2.47 7.80 -3.01
CA ASP A 299 -1.34 7.70 -2.10
C ASP A 299 -1.37 6.37 -1.35
N ILE A 300 -0.25 5.94 -0.79
CA ILE A 300 -0.11 4.63 -0.18
C ILE A 300 0.75 4.67 1.09
N ALA A 301 0.45 3.79 2.04
CA ALA A 301 1.25 3.61 3.24
C ALA A 301 1.33 2.15 3.66
N PHE A 302 2.50 1.69 4.10
CA PHE A 302 2.61 0.43 4.82
C PHE A 302 2.42 0.63 6.32
N SER A 303 1.68 -0.26 6.94
CA SER A 303 1.68 -0.38 8.40
C SER A 303 2.90 -1.19 8.90
N PRO A 304 3.24 -1.10 10.19
CA PRO A 304 4.36 -1.86 10.75
C PRO A 304 4.26 -3.38 10.58
N ASN A 305 3.05 -3.93 10.48
CA ASN A 305 2.82 -5.36 10.25
C ASN A 305 2.78 -5.74 8.75
N GLY A 306 3.12 -4.82 7.85
CA GLY A 306 3.26 -5.07 6.41
C GLY A 306 1.95 -5.06 5.63
N GLU A 307 0.85 -4.58 6.21
CA GLU A 307 -0.38 -4.32 5.45
C GLU A 307 -0.22 -3.03 4.63
N LEU A 308 -0.79 -3.02 3.44
CA LEU A 308 -0.79 -1.86 2.56
C LEU A 308 -2.13 -1.15 2.62
N PHE A 309 -2.08 0.13 2.96
CA PHE A 309 -3.21 1.04 2.87
C PHE A 309 -3.08 1.86 1.59
N VAL A 310 -4.17 1.95 0.85
CA VAL A 310 -4.26 2.71 -0.40
C VAL A 310 -5.35 3.76 -0.24
N LEU A 311 -4.99 5.01 -0.42
CA LEU A 311 -5.93 6.11 -0.48
C LEU A 311 -6.48 6.21 -1.89
N ASP A 312 -7.77 6.03 -2.03
CA ASP A 312 -8.54 6.24 -3.24
C ASP A 312 -9.28 7.58 -3.13
N ALA A 313 -8.59 8.65 -3.49
CA ALA A 313 -9.15 10.00 -3.34
C ALA A 313 -10.36 10.27 -4.25
N PRO A 314 -10.44 9.79 -5.49
CA PRO A 314 -11.63 9.94 -6.31
C PRO A 314 -12.91 9.33 -5.73
N ASP A 315 -12.81 8.14 -5.17
CA ASP A 315 -13.95 7.43 -4.58
C ASP A 315 -14.11 7.72 -3.07
N LEU A 316 -13.21 8.54 -2.49
CA LEU A 316 -13.20 8.94 -1.06
C LEU A 316 -13.09 7.75 -0.10
N HIS A 317 -12.29 6.77 -0.48
CA HIS A 317 -12.11 5.54 0.26
C HIS A 317 -10.67 5.32 0.68
N VAL A 318 -10.51 4.49 1.71
CA VAL A 318 -9.25 3.82 2.03
C VAL A 318 -9.44 2.32 1.86
N LEU A 319 -8.57 1.71 1.08
CA LEU A 319 -8.51 0.28 0.86
C LEU A 319 -7.38 -0.30 1.70
N ARG A 320 -7.66 -1.33 2.51
CA ARG A 320 -6.67 -2.04 3.31
C ARG A 320 -6.40 -3.42 2.71
N PHE A 321 -5.15 -3.69 2.40
CA PHE A 321 -4.74 -4.95 1.80
C PHE A 321 -3.77 -5.73 2.67
N LYS A 322 -3.93 -7.04 2.68
CA LYS A 322 -2.87 -7.97 3.06
C LYS A 322 -1.97 -8.23 1.86
N VAL A 323 -0.67 -8.08 2.06
CA VAL A 323 0.36 -8.35 1.04
C VAL A 323 0.91 -9.76 1.24
N ASN A 324 0.58 -10.67 0.34
CA ASN A 324 0.99 -12.08 0.37
C ASN A 324 2.17 -12.34 -0.58
N ILE A 325 3.19 -11.49 -0.53
CA ILE A 325 4.38 -11.55 -1.38
C ILE A 325 5.55 -12.03 -0.53
N GLN A 326 6.24 -13.06 -1.00
CA GLN A 326 7.51 -13.49 -0.41
C GLN A 326 8.60 -12.47 -0.82
N PRO A 327 9.42 -12.00 0.13
CA PRO A 327 10.50 -11.05 -0.13
C PRO A 327 11.58 -11.61 -1.08
#